data_2a22078d28c6cc6e05848d8bbd2392c6
#
_entry.id   2a22078d28c6cc6e05848d8bbd2392c6
#
_cell.length_a   1.000
_cell.length_b   1.000
_cell.length_c   1.000
_cell.angle_alpha   90.00
_cell.angle_beta   90.00
_cell.angle_gamma   90.00
#
_symmetry.space_group_name_H-M   'P 1'
#
loop_
_entity.id
_entity.type
_entity.pdbx_description
1 polymer ?
#
loop_
_entity_poly.entity_id
_entity_poly.type
_entity_poly.pdbx_seq_one_letter_code
_entity_poly.pdbx_strand_id
1 'polypeptide(L)'
;MNITIFPTGKGGAASAVNYLLSDTDHEKKKRSVVPEILSGDPNSFEAIANATNRLHKYTSGVVAFRDHESVTPEQINTVIETFRSTFMPGLKVDQNFADFWVAHRDKGNLELHFLVANTELTTGQQLNIHPPGEKNIAFFSAFSAVMNDSLGFAQVVADPLKISLKPFEAKSPNGKKDKKAKNDFAKVLHSEITNGFVSNRNQLIGFMKRNGVYVEKVGTDFITVRLPGAQKNTRLKGALFAKDSDYAAIVTDHHQAKIPRFLCSSKAQEQKDKLVAGIEARTAFNQRRYLTPKPGANRNRATAKSLQPRPDTKHKQVKEHEPGKDSAGTLDKHLVTLREQADPATTGPQANLPHRVARRNDDKEQASTLPSVMGSALGGLEAQIGSMSMQYHSLLLMLASAKGPRASKLKSQIMIIEQRLAALNLELEKKKLQTIDPNKPIIH
;
A
#
# COMPACT_ATOMS: atom_id res chain seq x y z
N MET A 1 -2.41 0.68 5.28
CA MET A 1 -1.74 -0.52 4.75
C MET A 1 -2.30 -0.96 3.40
N ASN A 2 -1.55 -1.72 2.60
CA ASN A 2 -2.00 -2.30 1.32
C ASN A 2 -1.48 -3.74 1.19
N ILE A 3 -2.31 -4.64 0.62
CA ILE A 3 -1.90 -6.02 0.36
C ILE A 3 -1.58 -6.19 -1.12
N THR A 4 -0.44 -6.81 -1.40
CA THR A 4 -0.05 -7.19 -2.75
C THR A 4 0.29 -8.68 -2.78
N ILE A 5 -0.40 -9.43 -3.63
CA ILE A 5 -0.08 -10.84 -3.90
C ILE A 5 0.89 -10.90 -5.08
N PHE A 6 2.00 -11.60 -4.89
CA PHE A 6 3.00 -11.76 -5.94
C PHE A 6 2.64 -12.93 -6.86
N PRO A 7 2.88 -12.81 -8.17
CA PRO A 7 2.66 -13.88 -9.13
C PRO A 7 3.79 -14.94 -9.10
N THR A 8 4.33 -15.19 -7.93
CA THR A 8 5.39 -16.17 -7.65
C THR A 8 4.79 -17.44 -7.05
N GLY A 9 5.61 -18.34 -6.51
CA GLY A 9 5.16 -19.58 -5.89
C GLY A 9 5.39 -20.82 -6.75
N LYS A 10 6.02 -20.64 -7.92
CA LYS A 10 6.51 -21.76 -8.76
C LYS A 10 7.91 -22.20 -8.29
N GLY A 11 8.17 -23.49 -8.32
CA GLY A 11 9.44 -24.05 -7.88
C GLY A 11 9.53 -24.24 -6.36
N GLY A 12 10.74 -24.50 -5.85
CA GLY A 12 10.98 -24.73 -4.42
C GLY A 12 10.79 -23.48 -3.57
N ALA A 13 10.36 -23.67 -2.32
CA ALA A 13 10.13 -22.59 -1.38
C ALA A 13 11.42 -21.99 -0.80
N ALA A 14 12.55 -22.75 -0.82
CA ALA A 14 13.84 -22.33 -0.27
C ALA A 14 14.29 -20.94 -0.75
N SER A 15 14.15 -20.64 -2.04
CA SER A 15 14.56 -19.34 -2.57
C SER A 15 13.72 -18.18 -2.05
N ALA A 16 12.44 -18.41 -1.77
CA ALA A 16 11.56 -17.39 -1.20
C ALA A 16 11.87 -17.18 0.28
N VAL A 17 12.02 -18.25 1.05
CA VAL A 17 12.39 -18.21 2.46
C VAL A 17 13.75 -17.52 2.64
N ASN A 18 14.76 -17.96 1.89
CA ASN A 18 16.10 -17.37 1.94
C ASN A 18 16.09 -15.88 1.56
N TYR A 19 15.30 -15.46 0.56
CA TYR A 19 15.17 -14.05 0.22
C TYR A 19 14.56 -13.22 1.37
N LEU A 20 13.53 -13.74 2.03
CA LEU A 20 12.89 -13.03 3.14
C LEU A 20 13.81 -12.89 4.35
N LEU A 21 14.71 -13.85 4.57
CA LEU A 21 15.66 -13.86 5.69
C LEU A 21 17.04 -13.27 5.34
N SER A 22 17.27 -12.96 4.04
CA SER A 22 18.56 -12.42 3.59
C SER A 22 18.84 -11.04 4.20
N ASP A 23 20.10 -10.80 4.54
CA ASP A 23 20.63 -9.50 4.93
C ASP A 23 20.77 -8.51 3.76
N THR A 24 20.45 -8.95 2.55
CA THR A 24 20.47 -8.14 1.33
C THR A 24 19.10 -8.05 0.69
N ASP A 25 18.81 -6.91 0.06
CA ASP A 25 17.57 -6.67 -0.69
C ASP A 25 17.63 -7.29 -2.11
N HIS A 26 16.59 -7.01 -2.92
CA HIS A 26 16.49 -7.49 -4.30
C HIS A 26 17.54 -6.89 -5.25
N GLU A 27 18.19 -5.79 -4.85
CA GLU A 27 19.30 -5.14 -5.57
C GLU A 27 20.68 -5.59 -5.05
N LYS A 28 20.71 -6.55 -4.11
CA LYS A 28 21.89 -7.04 -3.41
C LYS A 28 22.56 -5.98 -2.51
N LYS A 29 21.84 -4.95 -2.10
CA LYS A 29 22.28 -3.99 -1.11
C LYS A 29 22.02 -4.55 0.28
N LYS A 30 22.96 -4.34 1.19
CA LYS A 30 22.80 -4.74 2.60
C LYS A 30 21.61 -3.97 3.21
N ARG A 31 20.73 -4.69 3.90
CA ARG A 31 19.59 -4.08 4.60
C ARG A 31 20.09 -3.29 5.80
N SER A 32 19.47 -2.14 6.05
CA SER A 32 19.77 -1.32 7.23
C SER A 32 19.22 -1.95 8.54
N VAL A 33 18.17 -2.76 8.42
CA VAL A 33 17.53 -3.48 9.52
C VAL A 33 17.43 -4.95 9.15
N VAL A 34 17.83 -5.84 10.07
CA VAL A 34 17.74 -7.29 9.87
C VAL A 34 16.27 -7.71 9.80
N PRO A 35 15.89 -8.62 8.89
CA PRO A 35 14.56 -9.19 8.83
C PRO A 35 14.17 -9.87 10.16
N GLU A 36 12.94 -9.63 10.60
CA GLU A 36 12.38 -10.18 11.83
C GLU A 36 11.34 -11.25 11.51
N ILE A 37 11.51 -12.48 12.03
CA ILE A 37 10.50 -13.53 11.92
C ILE A 37 9.38 -13.22 12.90
N LEU A 38 8.16 -13.06 12.38
CA LEU A 38 6.96 -12.75 13.16
C LEU A 38 6.17 -14.03 13.51
N SER A 39 6.11 -14.98 12.58
CA SER A 39 5.36 -16.23 12.77
C SER A 39 5.81 -17.31 11.79
N GLY A 40 5.71 -18.56 12.22
CA GLY A 40 6.09 -19.74 11.46
C GLY A 40 7.58 -20.10 11.60
N ASP A 41 7.92 -21.34 11.25
CA ASP A 41 9.30 -21.81 11.19
C ASP A 41 9.73 -21.98 9.72
N PRO A 42 10.86 -21.40 9.30
CA PRO A 42 11.29 -21.37 7.91
C PRO A 42 11.53 -22.78 7.35
N ASN A 43 12.12 -23.70 8.13
CA ASN A 43 12.45 -25.05 7.68
C ASN A 43 11.19 -25.90 7.54
N SER A 44 10.29 -25.82 8.50
CA SER A 44 8.99 -26.50 8.47
C SER A 44 8.14 -26.00 7.31
N PHE A 45 8.07 -24.68 7.09
CA PHE A 45 7.35 -24.09 5.96
C PHE A 45 7.92 -24.59 4.63
N GLU A 46 9.23 -24.58 4.47
CA GLU A 46 9.90 -25.05 3.25
C GLU A 46 9.58 -26.51 2.98
N ALA A 47 9.71 -27.38 3.99
CA ALA A 47 9.43 -28.81 3.86
C ALA A 47 7.96 -29.04 3.45
N ILE A 48 7.01 -28.37 4.08
CA ILE A 48 5.57 -28.48 3.79
C ILE A 48 5.27 -27.97 2.37
N ALA A 49 5.75 -26.80 2.01
CA ALA A 49 5.51 -26.23 0.70
C ALA A 49 6.13 -27.08 -0.42
N ASN A 50 7.30 -27.70 -0.19
CA ASN A 50 7.97 -28.55 -1.16
C ASN A 50 7.39 -29.97 -1.26
N ALA A 51 6.63 -30.43 -0.27
CA ALA A 51 6.02 -31.78 -0.26
C ALA A 51 4.99 -31.99 -1.37
N THR A 52 4.50 -30.94 -2.03
CA THR A 52 3.56 -31.06 -3.15
C THR A 52 4.25 -31.03 -4.50
N ASN A 53 3.74 -31.84 -5.46
CA ASN A 53 4.19 -31.84 -6.86
C ASN A 53 3.46 -30.78 -7.71
N ARG A 54 2.62 -29.91 -7.12
CA ARG A 54 1.89 -28.86 -7.85
C ARG A 54 2.86 -27.81 -8.36
N LEU A 55 2.50 -27.17 -9.50
CA LEU A 55 3.27 -26.10 -10.10
C LEU A 55 3.43 -24.90 -9.16
N HIS A 56 2.33 -24.52 -8.49
CA HIS A 56 2.32 -23.46 -7.49
C HIS A 56 2.32 -24.07 -6.09
N LYS A 57 3.46 -24.05 -5.42
CA LYS A 57 3.68 -24.69 -4.12
C LYS A 57 3.24 -23.79 -2.95
N TYR A 58 3.30 -22.48 -3.14
CA TYR A 58 2.93 -21.49 -2.13
C TYR A 58 2.36 -20.24 -2.79
N THR A 59 1.64 -19.46 -1.99
CA THR A 59 1.24 -18.08 -2.31
C THR A 59 2.13 -17.15 -1.51
N SER A 60 2.66 -16.12 -2.15
CA SER A 60 3.48 -15.09 -1.50
C SER A 60 2.87 -13.72 -1.68
N GLY A 61 3.06 -12.86 -0.70
CA GLY A 61 2.58 -11.48 -0.74
C GLY A 61 3.24 -10.62 0.32
N VAL A 62 2.77 -9.39 0.39
CA VAL A 62 3.20 -8.39 1.36
C VAL A 62 2.04 -7.54 1.81
N VAL A 63 1.99 -7.25 3.09
CA VAL A 63 1.19 -6.17 3.67
C VAL A 63 2.13 -5.01 3.92
N ALA A 64 2.03 -3.95 3.12
CA ALA A 64 2.89 -2.78 3.22
C ALA A 64 2.14 -1.63 3.90
N PHE A 65 2.78 -0.99 4.86
CA PHE A 65 2.31 0.21 5.52
C PHE A 65 2.91 1.44 4.83
N ARG A 66 2.34 2.63 5.05
CA ARG A 66 2.90 3.86 4.52
C ARG A 66 4.18 4.24 5.27
N ASP A 67 5.02 5.04 4.63
CA ASP A 67 6.13 5.71 5.29
C ASP A 67 5.59 6.52 6.47
N HIS A 68 6.29 6.45 7.60
CA HIS A 68 5.93 7.16 8.85
C HIS A 68 4.66 6.68 9.57
N GLU A 69 3.98 5.63 9.13
CA GLU A 69 2.95 4.96 9.95
C GLU A 69 3.64 4.17 11.07
N SER A 70 3.44 4.59 12.33
CA SER A 70 3.86 3.79 13.49
C SER A 70 2.90 2.63 13.68
N VAL A 71 3.41 1.41 13.59
CA VAL A 71 2.64 0.18 13.79
C VAL A 71 3.19 -0.56 14.99
N THR A 72 2.34 -0.78 16.01
CA THR A 72 2.75 -1.48 17.24
C THR A 72 2.84 -2.99 17.02
N PRO A 73 3.58 -3.73 17.86
CA PRO A 73 3.62 -5.19 17.81
C PRO A 73 2.23 -5.84 17.92
N GLU A 74 1.35 -5.28 18.75
CA GLU A 74 -0.03 -5.74 18.92
C GLU A 74 -0.85 -5.55 17.64
N GLN A 75 -0.67 -4.42 16.95
CA GLN A 75 -1.30 -4.16 15.65
C GLN A 75 -0.78 -5.12 14.58
N ILE A 76 0.52 -5.44 14.59
CA ILE A 76 1.10 -6.44 13.68
C ILE A 76 0.44 -7.80 13.90
N ASN A 77 0.37 -8.26 15.15
CA ASN A 77 -0.27 -9.52 15.49
C ASN A 77 -1.74 -9.53 15.09
N THR A 78 -2.46 -8.43 15.32
CA THR A 78 -3.85 -8.28 14.90
C THR A 78 -4.01 -8.40 13.40
N VAL A 79 -3.13 -7.80 12.61
CA VAL A 79 -3.15 -7.92 11.13
C VAL A 79 -2.95 -9.36 10.70
N ILE A 80 -1.99 -10.08 11.29
CA ILE A 80 -1.70 -11.48 10.96
C ILE A 80 -2.89 -12.37 11.30
N GLU A 81 -3.43 -12.27 12.52
CA GLU A 81 -4.55 -13.10 12.96
C GLU A 81 -5.84 -12.80 12.18
N THR A 82 -6.11 -11.52 11.92
CA THR A 82 -7.26 -11.13 11.10
C THR A 82 -7.09 -11.58 9.65
N PHE A 83 -5.87 -11.56 9.12
CA PHE A 83 -5.59 -12.13 7.79
C PHE A 83 -5.89 -13.63 7.75
N ARG A 84 -5.43 -14.39 8.73
CA ARG A 84 -5.65 -15.84 8.86
C ARG A 84 -7.16 -16.15 8.94
N SER A 85 -7.86 -15.49 9.84
CA SER A 85 -9.30 -15.70 10.04
C SER A 85 -10.15 -15.27 8.83
N THR A 86 -9.70 -14.28 8.06
CA THR A 86 -10.39 -13.79 6.86
C THR A 86 -10.17 -14.70 5.66
N PHE A 87 -8.93 -15.06 5.35
CA PHE A 87 -8.61 -15.78 4.11
C PHE A 87 -8.59 -17.30 4.26
N MET A 88 -8.52 -17.78 5.50
CA MET A 88 -8.53 -19.20 5.86
C MET A 88 -9.53 -19.51 6.99
N PRO A 89 -10.78 -18.97 6.91
CA PRO A 89 -11.74 -19.13 8.00
C PRO A 89 -12.06 -20.59 8.27
N GLY A 90 -12.14 -20.95 9.55
CA GLY A 90 -12.40 -22.33 10.01
C GLY A 90 -11.19 -23.27 9.91
N LEU A 91 -10.06 -22.81 9.36
CA LEU A 91 -8.81 -23.56 9.32
C LEU A 91 -7.86 -23.08 10.42
N LYS A 92 -7.10 -23.99 11.00
CA LYS A 92 -6.12 -23.69 12.05
C LYS A 92 -4.70 -23.77 11.51
N VAL A 93 -3.86 -22.80 11.91
CA VAL A 93 -2.43 -22.80 11.61
C VAL A 93 -1.77 -24.05 12.17
N ASP A 94 -0.79 -24.59 11.48
CA ASP A 94 -0.03 -25.82 11.78
C ASP A 94 -0.87 -27.12 11.87
N GLN A 95 -2.19 -27.03 11.75
CA GLN A 95 -3.08 -28.19 11.64
C GLN A 95 -3.66 -28.33 10.22
N ASN A 96 -4.18 -27.25 9.67
CA ASN A 96 -4.81 -27.24 8.33
C ASN A 96 -3.94 -26.53 7.29
N PHE A 97 -3.16 -25.54 7.69
CA PHE A 97 -2.28 -24.80 6.79
C PHE A 97 -0.99 -24.39 7.50
N ALA A 98 0.03 -24.10 6.70
CA ALA A 98 1.28 -23.50 7.17
C ALA A 98 1.47 -22.14 6.50
N ASP A 99 1.84 -21.16 7.29
CA ASP A 99 2.26 -19.85 6.83
C ASP A 99 3.58 -19.41 7.47
N PHE A 100 4.22 -18.42 6.87
CA PHE A 100 5.48 -17.87 7.33
C PHE A 100 5.48 -16.37 7.13
N TRP A 101 5.75 -15.60 8.20
CA TRP A 101 5.66 -14.15 8.22
C TRP A 101 6.97 -13.52 8.65
N VAL A 102 7.42 -12.51 7.89
CA VAL A 102 8.67 -11.78 8.13
C VAL A 102 8.43 -10.28 7.99
N ALA A 103 8.92 -9.50 8.96
CA ALA A 103 8.91 -8.04 8.87
C ALA A 103 10.20 -7.51 8.24
N HIS A 104 10.05 -6.60 7.26
CA HIS A 104 11.12 -5.78 6.72
C HIS A 104 10.87 -4.31 7.06
N ARG A 105 11.93 -3.60 7.49
CA ARG A 105 11.88 -2.18 7.90
C ARG A 105 12.97 -1.33 7.23
N ASP A 106 13.62 -1.87 6.23
CA ASP A 106 14.82 -1.30 5.62
C ASP A 106 14.57 -0.17 4.63
N LYS A 107 13.29 0.10 4.26
CA LYS A 107 12.91 1.13 3.28
C LYS A 107 12.20 2.34 3.89
N GLY A 108 12.22 2.48 5.21
CA GLY A 108 11.52 3.56 5.92
C GLY A 108 10.04 3.29 6.21
N ASN A 109 9.49 2.20 5.68
CA ASN A 109 8.15 1.70 5.98
C ASN A 109 8.21 0.27 6.52
N LEU A 110 7.12 -0.18 7.16
CA LEU A 110 6.96 -1.57 7.56
C LEU A 110 6.35 -2.38 6.41
N GLU A 111 6.99 -3.49 6.05
CA GLU A 111 6.51 -4.49 5.11
C GLU A 111 6.40 -5.85 5.82
N LEU A 112 5.19 -6.38 5.98
CA LEU A 112 4.96 -7.74 6.48
C LEU A 112 4.88 -8.68 5.28
N HIS A 113 5.96 -9.37 4.98
CA HIS A 113 5.99 -10.39 3.94
C HIS A 113 5.40 -11.69 4.45
N PHE A 114 4.62 -12.36 3.62
CA PHE A 114 4.04 -13.64 3.97
C PHE A 114 4.17 -14.68 2.86
N LEU A 115 4.29 -15.92 3.29
CA LEU A 115 4.20 -17.11 2.45
C LEU A 115 3.12 -18.00 3.06
N VAL A 116 2.21 -18.55 2.24
CA VAL A 116 1.21 -19.54 2.63
C VAL A 116 1.35 -20.76 1.75
N ALA A 117 1.52 -21.94 2.34
CA ALA A 117 1.63 -23.19 1.60
C ALA A 117 0.31 -23.50 0.87
N ASN A 118 0.38 -23.84 -0.44
CA ASN A 118 -0.81 -24.10 -1.25
C ASN A 118 -1.33 -25.55 -1.05
N THR A 119 -1.25 -26.05 0.19
CA THR A 119 -1.71 -27.39 0.56
C THR A 119 -2.44 -27.31 1.90
N GLU A 120 -3.68 -27.80 1.92
CA GLU A 120 -4.37 -28.06 3.19
C GLU A 120 -3.83 -29.39 3.75
N LEU A 121 -3.34 -29.33 5.00
CA LEU A 121 -2.45 -30.34 5.57
C LEU A 121 -3.16 -31.66 5.92
N THR A 122 -4.43 -31.60 6.31
CA THR A 122 -5.18 -32.81 6.72
C THR A 122 -5.68 -33.62 5.54
N THR A 123 -6.03 -32.97 4.44
CA THR A 123 -6.59 -33.62 3.24
C THR A 123 -5.59 -33.74 2.10
N GLY A 124 -4.47 -33.01 2.16
CA GLY A 124 -3.50 -32.88 1.06
C GLY A 124 -4.06 -32.14 -0.17
N GLN A 125 -5.25 -31.54 -0.07
CA GLN A 125 -5.87 -30.82 -1.20
C GLN A 125 -5.21 -29.46 -1.39
N GLN A 126 -5.42 -28.90 -2.59
CA GLN A 126 -4.91 -27.56 -2.87
C GLN A 126 -5.63 -26.51 -2.02
N LEU A 127 -4.87 -25.76 -1.23
CA LEU A 127 -5.29 -24.51 -0.59
C LEU A 127 -4.88 -23.35 -1.49
N ASN A 128 -5.83 -22.48 -1.85
CA ASN A 128 -5.55 -21.26 -2.61
C ASN A 128 -6.26 -20.09 -1.95
N ILE A 129 -5.51 -19.24 -1.27
CA ILE A 129 -6.05 -18.07 -0.56
C ILE A 129 -6.43 -16.95 -1.52
N HIS A 130 -5.85 -16.91 -2.72
CA HIS A 130 -6.09 -15.87 -3.73
C HIS A 130 -6.41 -16.49 -5.10
N PRO A 131 -7.56 -17.15 -5.26
CA PRO A 131 -7.98 -17.63 -6.58
C PRO A 131 -8.22 -16.45 -7.53
N PRO A 132 -8.02 -16.63 -8.85
CA PRO A 132 -8.22 -15.56 -9.82
C PRO A 132 -9.68 -15.09 -9.87
N GLY A 133 -9.90 -13.83 -10.21
CA GLY A 133 -11.22 -13.23 -10.43
C GLY A 133 -11.48 -11.98 -9.62
N GLU A 134 -12.37 -11.14 -10.14
CA GLU A 134 -12.69 -9.82 -9.58
C GLU A 134 -13.22 -9.88 -8.15
N LYS A 135 -14.03 -10.90 -7.83
CA LYS A 135 -14.56 -11.10 -6.47
C LYS A 135 -13.45 -11.26 -5.43
N ASN A 136 -12.37 -11.96 -5.77
CA ASN A 136 -11.25 -12.11 -4.84
C ASN A 136 -10.42 -10.83 -4.75
N ILE A 137 -10.23 -10.10 -5.84
CA ILE A 137 -9.60 -8.78 -5.81
C ILE A 137 -10.40 -7.84 -4.91
N ALA A 138 -11.72 -7.80 -5.05
CA ALA A 138 -12.60 -7.00 -4.21
C ALA A 138 -12.54 -7.42 -2.73
N PHE A 139 -12.45 -8.72 -2.45
CA PHE A 139 -12.35 -9.26 -1.09
C PHE A 139 -11.03 -8.80 -0.40
N PHE A 140 -9.89 -8.89 -1.08
CA PHE A 140 -8.61 -8.38 -0.56
C PHE A 140 -8.62 -6.85 -0.39
N SER A 141 -9.27 -6.12 -1.30
CA SER A 141 -9.43 -4.68 -1.19
C SER A 141 -10.30 -4.29 0.00
N ALA A 142 -11.41 -5.01 0.24
CA ALA A 142 -12.29 -4.79 1.39
C ALA A 142 -11.55 -5.06 2.71
N PHE A 143 -10.75 -6.14 2.78
CA PHE A 143 -9.90 -6.40 3.94
C PHE A 143 -8.96 -5.24 4.22
N SER A 144 -8.23 -4.75 3.20
CA SER A 144 -7.31 -3.62 3.37
C SER A 144 -8.04 -2.36 3.83
N ALA A 145 -9.23 -2.10 3.29
CA ALA A 145 -10.03 -0.93 3.63
C ALA A 145 -10.54 -0.99 5.08
N VAL A 146 -11.07 -2.13 5.51
CA VAL A 146 -11.57 -2.36 6.87
C VAL A 146 -10.44 -2.31 7.89
N MET A 147 -9.29 -2.96 7.60
CA MET A 147 -8.15 -2.93 8.51
C MET A 147 -7.56 -1.52 8.65
N ASN A 148 -7.48 -0.75 7.57
CA ASN A 148 -7.06 0.65 7.65
C ASN A 148 -8.01 1.48 8.52
N ASP A 149 -9.32 1.29 8.35
CA ASP A 149 -10.34 1.99 9.15
C ASP A 149 -10.24 1.61 10.63
N SER A 150 -10.10 0.32 10.93
CA SER A 150 -10.03 -0.20 12.29
C SER A 150 -8.75 0.19 13.03
N LEU A 151 -7.62 0.26 12.33
CA LEU A 151 -6.32 0.64 12.89
C LEU A 151 -6.08 2.16 12.88
N GLY A 152 -7.02 2.96 12.34
CA GLY A 152 -6.86 4.41 12.22
C GLY A 152 -5.88 4.83 11.12
N PHE A 153 -5.55 3.96 10.17
CA PHE A 153 -4.67 4.28 9.06
C PHE A 153 -5.41 4.86 7.86
N ALA A 154 -4.73 5.72 7.12
CA ALA A 154 -5.28 6.28 5.90
C ALA A 154 -5.49 5.22 4.82
N GLN A 155 -6.56 5.37 4.03
CA GLN A 155 -6.85 4.49 2.90
C GLN A 155 -5.80 4.62 1.80
N VAL A 156 -5.53 3.52 1.11
CA VAL A 156 -4.65 3.51 -0.06
C VAL A 156 -5.46 3.91 -1.28
N VAL A 157 -5.09 5.04 -1.88
CA VAL A 157 -5.70 5.54 -3.11
C VAL A 157 -4.73 5.26 -4.26
N ALA A 158 -5.24 4.70 -5.34
CA ALA A 158 -4.44 4.51 -6.54
C ALA A 158 -4.06 5.87 -7.14
N ASP A 159 -2.79 6.05 -7.46
CA ASP A 159 -2.32 7.23 -8.17
C ASP A 159 -2.74 7.14 -9.65
N PRO A 160 -3.61 8.03 -10.14
CA PRO A 160 -4.09 7.99 -11.52
C PRO A 160 -3.00 8.29 -12.56
N LEU A 161 -1.90 8.95 -12.15
CA LEU A 161 -0.73 9.17 -13.01
C LEU A 161 0.19 7.97 -13.09
N LYS A 162 0.00 6.97 -12.23
CA LYS A 162 0.86 5.78 -12.24
C LYS A 162 0.62 4.96 -13.50
N ILE A 163 1.62 4.91 -14.36
CA ILE A 163 1.59 4.06 -15.56
C ILE A 163 1.79 2.61 -15.15
N SER A 164 0.79 1.76 -15.43
CA SER A 164 0.89 0.33 -15.17
C SER A 164 1.84 -0.32 -16.17
N LEU A 165 3.02 -0.68 -15.70
CA LEU A 165 3.98 -1.49 -16.43
C LEU A 165 3.73 -2.97 -16.10
N LYS A 166 3.90 -3.87 -17.07
CA LYS A 166 3.75 -5.31 -16.81
C LYS A 166 4.75 -5.75 -15.74
N PRO A 167 4.31 -6.48 -14.70
CA PRO A 167 5.18 -6.87 -13.59
C PRO A 167 6.31 -7.84 -13.99
N PHE A 168 6.16 -8.55 -15.11
CA PHE A 168 7.15 -9.49 -15.63
C PHE A 168 7.85 -8.95 -16.85
N GLU A 169 8.87 -8.14 -16.65
CA GLU A 169 9.89 -8.00 -17.65
C GLU A 169 10.88 -9.17 -17.50
N ALA A 170 11.27 -9.75 -18.62
CA ALA A 170 12.17 -10.91 -18.60
C ALA A 170 13.44 -10.59 -17.81
N LYS A 171 13.93 -11.57 -17.03
CA LYS A 171 15.19 -11.45 -16.28
C LYS A 171 16.42 -11.38 -17.20
N SER A 172 16.24 -11.53 -18.51
CA SER A 172 17.28 -11.39 -19.53
C SER A 172 17.83 -9.97 -19.61
N PRO A 173 19.06 -9.75 -20.12
CA PRO A 173 19.62 -8.42 -20.31
C PRO A 173 18.73 -7.48 -21.12
N ASN A 174 18.08 -7.98 -22.19
CA ASN A 174 17.16 -7.20 -23.01
C ASN A 174 15.89 -6.83 -22.26
N GLY A 175 15.31 -7.74 -21.47
CA GLY A 175 14.16 -7.45 -20.64
C GLY A 175 14.44 -6.40 -19.56
N LYS A 176 15.67 -6.39 -19.00
CA LYS A 176 16.11 -5.33 -18.06
C LYS A 176 16.22 -3.97 -18.76
N LYS A 177 16.73 -3.92 -20.01
CA LYS A 177 16.77 -2.68 -20.81
C LYS A 177 15.37 -2.17 -21.11
N ASP A 178 14.45 -3.06 -21.52
CA ASP A 178 13.05 -2.71 -21.79
C ASP A 178 12.36 -2.16 -20.53
N LYS A 179 12.58 -2.79 -19.36
CA LYS A 179 12.05 -2.32 -18.08
C LYS A 179 12.58 -0.92 -17.73
N LYS A 180 13.88 -0.69 -17.91
CA LYS A 180 14.48 0.63 -17.67
C LYS A 180 13.87 1.69 -18.59
N ALA A 181 13.81 1.43 -19.90
CA ALA A 181 13.24 2.35 -20.87
C ALA A 181 11.76 2.71 -20.55
N LYS A 182 10.96 1.73 -20.11
CA LYS A 182 9.57 1.96 -19.68
C LYS A 182 9.49 2.82 -18.41
N ASN A 183 10.34 2.57 -17.44
CA ASN A 183 10.38 3.36 -16.21
C ASN A 183 10.83 4.81 -16.48
N ASP A 184 11.85 4.99 -17.31
CA ASP A 184 12.36 6.31 -17.66
C ASP A 184 11.29 7.09 -18.45
N PHE A 185 10.63 6.44 -19.40
CA PHE A 185 9.48 7.02 -20.12
C PHE A 185 8.34 7.42 -19.18
N ALA A 186 7.98 6.54 -18.23
CA ALA A 186 6.94 6.83 -17.25
C ALA A 186 7.26 8.06 -16.39
N LYS A 187 8.52 8.21 -15.97
CA LYS A 187 8.96 9.37 -15.19
C LYS A 187 8.89 10.67 -15.97
N VAL A 188 9.38 10.66 -17.22
CA VAL A 188 9.34 11.85 -18.10
C VAL A 188 7.90 12.23 -18.39
N LEU A 189 7.05 11.27 -18.74
CA LEU A 189 5.64 11.52 -19.01
C LEU A 189 4.90 12.09 -17.80
N HIS A 190 5.17 11.53 -16.59
CA HIS A 190 4.61 12.05 -15.36
C HIS A 190 4.99 13.53 -15.14
N SER A 191 6.26 13.88 -15.32
CA SER A 191 6.73 15.27 -15.21
C SER A 191 6.04 16.19 -16.21
N GLU A 192 5.94 15.80 -17.48
CA GLU A 192 5.31 16.61 -18.54
C GLU A 192 3.82 16.88 -18.29
N ILE A 193 3.11 15.88 -17.76
CA ILE A 193 1.69 16.03 -17.42
C ILE A 193 1.53 16.90 -16.15
N THR A 194 2.33 16.66 -15.13
CA THR A 194 2.24 17.41 -13.85
C THR A 194 2.58 18.90 -14.07
N ASN A 195 3.53 19.19 -14.97
CA ASN A 195 3.92 20.56 -15.31
C ASN A 195 2.97 21.23 -16.32
N GLY A 196 1.93 20.53 -16.79
CA GLY A 196 0.93 21.07 -17.70
C GLY A 196 1.35 21.14 -19.18
N PHE A 197 2.55 20.66 -19.54
CA PHE A 197 3.02 20.61 -20.94
C PHE A 197 2.25 19.60 -21.80
N VAL A 198 1.64 18.61 -21.15
CA VAL A 198 0.74 17.63 -21.77
C VAL A 198 -0.59 17.67 -21.02
N SER A 199 -1.59 18.32 -21.60
CA SER A 199 -2.91 18.56 -21.00
C SER A 199 -4.05 17.80 -21.67
N ASN A 200 -3.77 17.03 -22.72
CA ASN A 200 -4.74 16.18 -23.40
C ASN A 200 -4.07 15.04 -24.17
N ARG A 201 -4.89 14.08 -24.58
CA ARG A 201 -4.43 12.87 -25.27
C ARG A 201 -3.71 13.15 -26.59
N ASN A 202 -4.14 14.16 -27.34
CA ASN A 202 -3.50 14.51 -28.62
C ASN A 202 -2.09 15.07 -28.39
N GLN A 203 -1.94 15.93 -27.37
CA GLN A 203 -0.63 16.43 -26.96
C GLN A 203 0.26 15.31 -26.44
N LEU A 204 -0.31 14.34 -25.68
CA LEU A 204 0.41 13.13 -25.27
C LEU A 204 0.96 12.36 -26.47
N ILE A 205 0.13 12.10 -27.48
CA ILE A 205 0.55 11.39 -28.69
C ILE A 205 1.64 12.19 -29.44
N GLY A 206 1.45 13.51 -29.56
CA GLY A 206 2.46 14.40 -30.13
C GLY A 206 3.77 14.40 -29.38
N PHE A 207 3.71 14.45 -28.05
CA PHE A 207 4.88 14.35 -27.18
C PHE A 207 5.62 13.03 -27.37
N MET A 208 4.90 11.90 -27.36
CA MET A 208 5.49 10.58 -27.60
C MET A 208 6.24 10.53 -28.94
N LYS A 209 5.62 11.00 -30.02
CA LYS A 209 6.23 11.01 -31.36
C LYS A 209 7.50 11.87 -31.41
N ARG A 210 7.49 13.07 -30.82
CA ARG A 210 8.67 13.95 -30.77
C ARG A 210 9.84 13.35 -30.00
N ASN A 211 9.54 12.49 -29.00
CA ASN A 211 10.56 11.80 -28.22
C ASN A 211 10.93 10.41 -28.75
N GLY A 212 10.70 10.16 -30.04
CA GLY A 212 11.11 8.91 -30.70
C GLY A 212 10.30 7.68 -30.32
N VAL A 213 9.14 7.86 -29.67
CA VAL A 213 8.21 6.77 -29.36
C VAL A 213 7.33 6.51 -30.59
N TYR A 214 7.44 5.32 -31.14
CA TYR A 214 6.61 4.92 -32.27
C TYR A 214 5.20 4.53 -31.79
N VAL A 215 4.18 5.26 -32.26
CA VAL A 215 2.78 5.00 -31.93
C VAL A 215 2.19 4.05 -32.97
N GLU A 216 2.00 2.80 -32.59
CA GLU A 216 1.52 1.72 -33.46
C GLU A 216 0.00 1.75 -33.62
N LYS A 217 -0.73 1.86 -32.50
CA LYS A 217 -2.19 1.80 -32.51
C LYS A 217 -2.78 2.66 -31.38
N VAL A 218 -3.80 3.44 -31.73
CA VAL A 218 -4.58 4.26 -30.80
C VAL A 218 -5.98 3.64 -30.69
N GLY A 219 -6.29 3.05 -29.52
CA GLY A 219 -7.61 2.48 -29.23
C GLY A 219 -8.45 3.43 -28.36
N THR A 220 -9.64 3.05 -27.96
CA THR A 220 -10.52 3.85 -27.11
C THR A 220 -9.94 4.03 -25.70
N ASP A 221 -9.44 2.95 -25.09
CA ASP A 221 -8.95 2.89 -23.71
C ASP A 221 -7.45 2.60 -23.58
N PHE A 222 -6.72 2.62 -24.72
CA PHE A 222 -5.29 2.32 -24.75
C PHE A 222 -4.55 2.98 -25.90
N ILE A 223 -3.24 3.07 -25.77
CA ILE A 223 -2.31 3.40 -26.84
C ILE A 223 -1.23 2.31 -26.89
N THR A 224 -1.01 1.70 -28.04
CA THR A 224 0.08 0.74 -28.24
C THR A 224 1.27 1.48 -28.85
N VAL A 225 2.41 1.38 -28.18
CA VAL A 225 3.63 2.10 -28.55
C VAL A 225 4.83 1.15 -28.60
N ARG A 226 5.85 1.54 -29.36
CA ARG A 226 7.20 0.97 -29.28
C ARG A 226 8.13 2.06 -28.77
N LEU A 227 8.69 1.80 -27.58
CA LEU A 227 9.63 2.73 -26.96
C LEU A 227 10.98 2.71 -27.68
N PRO A 228 11.77 3.80 -27.62
CA PRO A 228 13.10 3.85 -28.20
C PRO A 228 13.98 2.70 -27.67
N GLY A 229 14.59 1.94 -28.58
CA GLY A 229 15.42 0.79 -28.25
C GLY A 229 14.67 -0.48 -27.82
N ALA A 230 13.33 -0.46 -27.72
CA ALA A 230 12.54 -1.64 -27.40
C ALA A 230 12.23 -2.46 -28.67
N GLN A 231 12.36 -3.79 -28.55
CA GLN A 231 12.04 -4.74 -29.65
C GLN A 231 10.55 -5.06 -29.74
N LYS A 232 9.79 -4.84 -28.66
CA LYS A 232 8.38 -5.23 -28.55
C LYS A 232 7.47 -4.04 -28.31
N ASN A 233 6.27 -4.12 -28.88
CA ASN A 233 5.23 -3.14 -28.61
C ASN A 233 4.72 -3.26 -27.17
N THR A 234 4.45 -2.11 -26.55
CA THR A 234 3.86 -2.01 -25.22
C THR A 234 2.50 -1.35 -25.32
N ARG A 235 1.47 -1.97 -24.73
CA ARG A 235 0.13 -1.39 -24.63
C ARG A 235 0.04 -0.61 -23.33
N LEU A 236 -0.11 0.71 -23.45
CA LEU A 236 -0.33 1.64 -22.34
C LEU A 236 -1.84 1.72 -22.09
N LYS A 237 -2.26 1.41 -20.84
CA LYS A 237 -3.65 1.46 -20.38
C LYS A 237 -3.75 2.31 -19.13
N GLY A 238 -4.94 2.80 -18.84
CA GLY A 238 -5.26 3.61 -17.69
C GLY A 238 -5.89 4.94 -18.08
N ALA A 239 -6.27 5.73 -17.09
CA ALA A 239 -6.97 6.99 -17.29
C ALA A 239 -6.27 7.91 -18.29
N LEU A 240 -4.94 8.02 -18.28
CA LEU A 240 -4.15 8.85 -19.17
C LEU A 240 -4.28 8.49 -20.66
N PHE A 241 -4.61 7.25 -20.98
CA PHE A 241 -4.56 6.73 -22.36
C PHE A 241 -5.95 6.53 -22.98
N ALA A 242 -7.00 6.80 -22.22
CA ALA A 242 -8.37 6.72 -22.71
C ALA A 242 -8.71 7.92 -23.60
N LYS A 243 -9.69 7.74 -24.52
CA LYS A 243 -10.07 8.76 -25.52
C LYS A 243 -10.58 10.05 -24.84
N ASP A 244 -11.40 9.90 -23.82
CA ASP A 244 -12.10 11.00 -23.17
C ASP A 244 -11.48 11.34 -21.80
N SER A 245 -10.15 11.26 -21.69
CA SER A 245 -9.42 11.54 -20.46
C SER A 245 -9.42 13.03 -20.12
N ASP A 246 -9.87 13.35 -18.91
CA ASP A 246 -9.70 14.68 -18.33
C ASP A 246 -8.36 14.75 -17.57
N TYR A 247 -7.38 15.37 -18.19
CA TYR A 247 -6.02 15.48 -17.63
C TYR A 247 -5.98 16.42 -16.45
N ALA A 248 -6.80 17.45 -16.41
CA ALA A 248 -6.88 18.37 -15.27
C ALA A 248 -7.44 17.65 -14.04
N ALA A 249 -8.50 16.86 -14.20
CA ALA A 249 -9.03 16.02 -13.14
C ALA A 249 -7.99 14.97 -12.68
N ILE A 250 -7.28 14.31 -13.61
CA ILE A 250 -6.25 13.33 -13.31
C ILE A 250 -5.11 13.95 -12.49
N VAL A 251 -4.63 15.14 -12.84
CA VAL A 251 -3.58 15.85 -12.09
C VAL A 251 -4.10 16.27 -10.72
N THR A 252 -5.32 16.77 -10.63
CA THR A 252 -5.97 17.10 -9.35
C THR A 252 -6.07 15.87 -8.46
N ASP A 253 -6.54 14.74 -8.99
CA ASP A 253 -6.65 13.47 -8.27
C ASP A 253 -5.27 12.93 -7.83
N HIS A 254 -4.23 13.11 -8.67
CA HIS A 254 -2.86 12.77 -8.29
C HIS A 254 -2.39 13.57 -7.06
N HIS A 255 -2.60 14.88 -7.06
CA HIS A 255 -2.25 15.72 -5.90
C HIS A 255 -3.07 15.34 -4.68
N GLN A 256 -4.36 15.09 -4.86
CA GLN A 256 -5.24 14.64 -3.78
C GLN A 256 -4.92 13.21 -3.27
N ALA A 257 -4.36 12.33 -4.10
CA ALA A 257 -3.97 10.98 -3.68
C ALA A 257 -2.84 10.97 -2.64
N LYS A 258 -2.08 12.06 -2.54
CA LYS A 258 -1.04 12.25 -1.51
C LYS A 258 -1.63 12.63 -0.14
N ILE A 259 -2.86 13.15 -0.11
CA ILE A 259 -3.54 13.55 1.12
C ILE A 259 -4.11 12.30 1.80
N PRO A 260 -3.85 12.07 3.11
CA PRO A 260 -4.45 10.94 3.83
C PRO A 260 -5.98 11.00 3.76
N ARG A 261 -6.61 9.92 3.30
CA ARG A 261 -8.07 9.78 3.22
C ARG A 261 -8.54 8.72 4.18
N PHE A 262 -9.62 9.01 4.90
CA PHE A 262 -10.30 8.09 5.81
C PHE A 262 -11.69 7.78 5.29
N LEU A 263 -12.22 6.61 5.65
CA LEU A 263 -13.57 6.25 5.25
C LEU A 263 -14.61 7.06 6.05
N CYS A 264 -15.67 7.51 5.38
CA CYS A 264 -16.87 7.94 6.10
C CYS A 264 -17.65 6.70 6.57
N SER A 265 -18.50 6.87 7.58
CA SER A 265 -19.21 5.76 8.22
C SER A 265 -19.98 4.87 7.23
N SER A 266 -20.63 5.45 6.22
CA SER A 266 -21.37 4.68 5.21
C SER A 266 -20.45 3.82 4.33
N LYS A 267 -19.31 4.36 3.90
CA LYS A 267 -18.32 3.61 3.13
C LYS A 267 -17.60 2.55 3.97
N ALA A 268 -17.33 2.84 5.24
CA ALA A 268 -16.78 1.88 6.17
C ALA A 268 -17.72 0.68 6.34
N GLN A 269 -19.03 0.93 6.50
CA GLN A 269 -20.04 -0.13 6.59
C GLN A 269 -20.11 -0.94 5.29
N GLU A 270 -20.13 -0.28 4.14
CA GLU A 270 -20.13 -0.97 2.82
C GLU A 270 -18.91 -1.92 2.67
N GLN A 271 -17.72 -1.49 3.10
CA GLN A 271 -16.53 -2.35 3.04
C GLN A 271 -16.60 -3.51 4.04
N LYS A 272 -17.15 -3.29 5.24
CA LYS A 272 -17.42 -4.35 6.22
C LYS A 272 -18.38 -5.40 5.67
N ASP A 273 -19.50 -4.98 5.06
CA ASP A 273 -20.48 -5.90 4.48
C ASP A 273 -19.88 -6.75 3.37
N LYS A 274 -19.05 -6.15 2.50
CA LYS A 274 -18.29 -6.87 1.48
C LYS A 274 -17.31 -7.87 2.07
N LEU A 275 -16.63 -7.49 3.15
CA LEU A 275 -15.68 -8.35 3.83
C LEU A 275 -16.39 -9.55 4.47
N VAL A 276 -17.48 -9.32 5.19
CA VAL A 276 -18.30 -10.36 5.83
C VAL A 276 -18.83 -11.35 4.80
N ALA A 277 -19.44 -10.86 3.71
CA ALA A 277 -19.91 -11.73 2.63
C ALA A 277 -18.78 -12.58 2.01
N GLY A 278 -17.58 -12.01 1.89
CA GLY A 278 -16.39 -12.74 1.43
C GLY A 278 -15.95 -13.83 2.40
N ILE A 279 -15.97 -13.54 3.71
CA ILE A 279 -15.63 -14.50 4.77
C ILE A 279 -16.66 -15.65 4.79
N GLU A 280 -17.95 -15.35 4.74
CA GLU A 280 -19.01 -16.35 4.71
C GLU A 280 -18.87 -17.31 3.51
N ALA A 281 -18.66 -16.73 2.32
CA ALA A 281 -18.45 -17.52 1.11
C ALA A 281 -17.20 -18.42 1.23
N ARG A 282 -16.12 -17.89 1.81
CA ARG A 282 -14.88 -18.65 2.04
C ARG A 282 -15.05 -19.72 3.11
N THR A 283 -15.77 -19.43 4.19
CA THR A 283 -16.10 -20.38 5.25
C THR A 283 -16.89 -21.56 4.69
N ALA A 284 -17.96 -21.29 3.94
CA ALA A 284 -18.75 -22.33 3.29
C ALA A 284 -17.92 -23.18 2.32
N PHE A 285 -17.00 -22.55 1.57
CA PHE A 285 -16.06 -23.26 0.70
C PHE A 285 -15.12 -24.18 1.49
N ASN A 286 -14.46 -23.66 2.55
CA ASN A 286 -13.51 -24.42 3.35
C ASN A 286 -14.19 -25.57 4.08
N GLN A 287 -15.38 -25.33 4.66
CA GLN A 287 -16.18 -26.36 5.32
C GLN A 287 -16.47 -27.53 4.38
N ARG A 288 -17.00 -27.25 3.19
CA ARG A 288 -17.34 -28.27 2.19
C ARG A 288 -16.09 -28.98 1.64
N ARG A 289 -14.99 -28.28 1.48
CA ARG A 289 -13.83 -28.80 0.79
C ARG A 289 -12.87 -29.54 1.71
N TYR A 290 -12.62 -29.01 2.90
CA TYR A 290 -11.54 -29.48 3.77
C TYR A 290 -12.04 -30.11 5.06
N LEU A 291 -13.15 -29.61 5.62
CA LEU A 291 -13.59 -29.99 6.95
C LEU A 291 -14.70 -31.03 6.94
N THR A 292 -15.45 -31.18 5.84
CA THR A 292 -16.47 -32.23 5.72
C THR A 292 -15.82 -33.55 5.28
N PRO A 293 -15.98 -34.64 6.09
CA PRO A 293 -15.47 -35.96 5.71
C PRO A 293 -16.07 -36.42 4.38
N LYS A 294 -15.22 -36.81 3.43
CA LYS A 294 -15.70 -37.41 2.17
C LYS A 294 -15.88 -38.91 2.38
N PRO A 295 -17.05 -39.47 2.01
CA PRO A 295 -17.21 -40.92 1.99
C PRO A 295 -16.10 -41.57 1.12
N GLY A 296 -15.29 -42.44 1.69
CA GLY A 296 -14.22 -43.17 0.97
C GLY A 296 -12.81 -42.58 1.07
N ALA A 297 -12.57 -41.48 1.80
CA ALA A 297 -11.24 -40.82 1.91
C ALA A 297 -10.20 -41.57 2.78
N ASN A 298 -10.52 -42.75 3.28
CA ASN A 298 -9.61 -43.53 4.17
C ASN A 298 -8.33 -44.05 3.49
N ARG A 299 -8.17 -43.88 2.18
CA ARG A 299 -6.99 -44.44 1.44
C ARG A 299 -5.73 -43.58 1.52
N ASN A 300 -5.80 -42.32 1.93
CA ASN A 300 -4.62 -41.40 1.90
C ASN A 300 -4.14 -40.98 3.30
N ARG A 301 -4.60 -41.62 4.37
CA ARG A 301 -4.16 -41.29 5.74
C ARG A 301 -2.69 -41.61 6.00
N ALA A 302 -2.09 -42.46 5.21
CA ALA A 302 -0.66 -42.82 5.31
C ALA A 302 0.27 -41.69 4.87
N THR A 303 -0.12 -40.88 3.89
CA THR A 303 0.68 -39.77 3.38
C THR A 303 0.61 -38.51 4.27
N ALA A 304 -0.51 -38.29 4.95
CA ALA A 304 -0.66 -37.16 5.88
C ALA A 304 0.17 -37.35 7.17
N LYS A 305 0.35 -38.63 7.61
CA LYS A 305 1.18 -38.93 8.80
C LYS A 305 2.68 -38.66 8.58
N SER A 306 3.16 -38.67 7.34
CA SER A 306 4.56 -38.38 7.01
C SER A 306 4.88 -36.88 6.92
N LEU A 307 3.86 -36.01 6.96
CA LEU A 307 4.01 -34.54 6.87
C LEU A 307 3.98 -33.84 8.23
N GLN A 308 3.79 -34.56 9.34
CA GLN A 308 3.88 -33.96 10.66
C GLN A 308 5.36 -33.78 11.05
N PRO A 309 5.77 -32.58 11.51
CA PRO A 309 7.11 -32.37 12.06
C PRO A 309 7.34 -33.29 13.25
N ARG A 310 8.50 -33.91 13.36
CA ARG A 310 8.87 -34.62 14.60
C ARG A 310 8.98 -33.63 15.75
N PRO A 311 8.41 -33.92 16.94
CA PRO A 311 8.48 -33.03 18.07
C PRO A 311 9.85 -33.20 18.77
N ASP A 312 10.82 -32.41 18.35
CA ASP A 312 12.02 -32.18 19.13
C ASP A 312 12.40 -30.71 19.05
N THR A 313 11.88 -29.96 19.99
CA THR A 313 12.59 -28.90 20.70
C THR A 313 11.63 -28.18 21.64
N LYS A 314 12.03 -28.12 22.91
CA LYS A 314 11.31 -27.49 24.01
C LYS A 314 11.12 -26.00 23.78
N HIS A 315 9.91 -25.57 23.47
CA HIS A 315 9.51 -24.17 23.62
C HIS A 315 8.41 -24.04 24.67
N LYS A 316 8.59 -23.04 25.55
CA LYS A 316 7.73 -22.73 26.69
C LYS A 316 6.27 -22.61 26.27
N GLN A 317 5.42 -23.31 27.01
CA GLN A 317 3.96 -23.26 26.89
C GLN A 317 3.42 -21.85 27.09
N VAL A 318 2.75 -21.35 26.05
CA VAL A 318 1.76 -20.28 26.16
C VAL A 318 0.40 -20.96 26.32
N LYS A 319 -0.33 -20.56 27.38
CA LYS A 319 -1.60 -21.16 27.78
C LYS A 319 -2.60 -21.24 26.61
N GLU A 320 -3.13 -22.44 26.42
CA GLU A 320 -4.21 -22.73 25.48
C GLU A 320 -5.47 -21.94 25.84
N HIS A 321 -6.06 -21.30 24.83
CA HIS A 321 -7.42 -20.75 24.88
C HIS A 321 -8.30 -21.60 24.00
N GLU A 322 -9.34 -22.21 24.56
CA GLU A 322 -10.31 -23.02 23.83
C GLU A 322 -11.09 -22.20 22.80
N PRO A 323 -11.34 -22.73 21.58
CA PRO A 323 -12.03 -22.00 20.53
C PRO A 323 -13.55 -22.08 20.69
N GLY A 324 -14.17 -20.90 20.89
CA GLY A 324 -15.61 -20.73 20.82
C GLY A 324 -16.15 -20.84 19.38
N LYS A 325 -17.33 -21.36 19.27
CA LYS A 325 -18.16 -21.44 18.06
C LYS A 325 -18.54 -20.02 17.65
N ASP A 326 -18.06 -19.49 16.55
CA ASP A 326 -18.60 -18.39 15.74
C ASP A 326 -17.50 -17.58 15.08
N SER A 327 -17.14 -17.97 13.87
CA SER A 327 -16.10 -17.27 13.08
C SER A 327 -16.51 -15.85 12.63
N ALA A 328 -17.79 -15.55 12.52
CA ALA A 328 -18.30 -14.21 12.20
C ALA A 328 -18.30 -13.28 13.44
N GLY A 329 -18.68 -13.83 14.61
CA GLY A 329 -18.66 -13.08 15.87
C GLY A 329 -17.26 -12.74 16.38
N THR A 330 -16.24 -13.50 15.97
CA THR A 330 -14.85 -13.26 16.35
C THR A 330 -14.26 -12.03 15.65
N LEU A 331 -14.65 -11.81 14.38
CA LEU A 331 -14.18 -10.64 13.63
C LEU A 331 -14.79 -9.35 14.20
N ASP A 332 -16.08 -9.37 14.55
CA ASP A 332 -16.76 -8.21 15.15
C ASP A 332 -16.18 -7.88 16.54
N LYS A 333 -15.86 -8.88 17.35
CA LYS A 333 -15.20 -8.68 18.64
C LYS A 333 -13.81 -8.10 18.47
N HIS A 334 -13.01 -8.57 17.51
CA HIS A 334 -11.70 -7.99 17.21
C HIS A 334 -11.77 -6.57 16.67
N LEU A 335 -12.74 -6.28 15.80
CA LEU A 335 -12.96 -4.94 15.26
C LEU A 335 -13.46 -3.96 16.33
N VAL A 336 -14.30 -4.42 17.28
CA VAL A 336 -14.75 -3.63 18.43
C VAL A 336 -13.58 -3.36 19.37
N THR A 337 -12.77 -4.36 19.72
CA THR A 337 -11.60 -4.23 20.57
C THR A 337 -10.56 -3.26 19.97
N LEU A 338 -10.37 -3.29 18.65
CA LEU A 338 -9.48 -2.35 17.94
C LEU A 338 -9.99 -0.92 17.97
N ARG A 339 -11.31 -0.71 17.95
CA ARG A 339 -11.92 0.61 18.03
C ARG A 339 -11.82 1.21 19.44
N GLU A 340 -11.90 0.39 20.47
CA GLU A 340 -11.73 0.78 21.87
C GLU A 340 -10.25 1.09 22.20
N GLN A 341 -9.30 0.44 21.53
CA GLN A 341 -7.86 0.69 21.72
C GLN A 341 -7.33 1.89 20.91
N ALA A 342 -8.07 2.37 19.91
CA ALA A 342 -7.69 3.50 19.08
C ALA A 342 -8.18 4.86 19.61
N ASP A 343 -8.95 4.90 20.71
CA ASP A 343 -9.32 6.14 21.37
C ASP A 343 -8.24 6.52 22.40
N PRO A 344 -7.39 7.52 22.14
CA PRO A 344 -6.42 8.00 23.13
C PRO A 344 -7.15 8.92 24.12
N ALA A 345 -7.67 8.37 25.17
CA ALA A 345 -8.01 9.12 26.36
C ALA A 345 -6.75 9.29 27.22
N THR A 346 -6.22 10.52 27.21
CA THR A 346 -5.56 11.23 28.30
C THR A 346 -4.36 10.55 28.99
N THR A 347 -3.23 11.10 28.81
CA THR A 347 -2.26 11.69 29.76
C THR A 347 -0.86 11.63 29.16
N GLY A 348 -0.37 12.80 28.71
CA GLY A 348 1.03 12.94 28.37
C GLY A 348 1.87 13.29 29.60
N PRO A 349 3.10 12.82 29.68
CA PRO A 349 4.14 13.51 30.41
C PRO A 349 4.92 14.43 29.48
N GLN A 350 5.11 15.66 29.96
CA GLN A 350 6.04 16.62 29.40
C GLN A 350 7.45 16.03 29.34
N ALA A 351 8.04 16.01 28.16
CA ALA A 351 9.46 15.73 28.02
C ALA A 351 10.19 17.02 27.65
N ASN A 352 11.13 17.37 28.54
CA ASN A 352 12.07 18.48 28.46
C ASN A 352 12.92 18.42 27.17
N LEU A 353 13.02 19.55 26.52
CA LEU A 353 14.01 19.84 25.48
C LEU A 353 15.39 20.07 26.09
N PRO A 354 16.46 19.50 25.56
CA PRO A 354 17.80 19.96 25.88
C PRO A 354 18.29 21.05 24.91
N HIS A 355 19.02 21.97 25.51
CA HIS A 355 19.63 23.15 24.95
C HIS A 355 20.59 22.92 23.76
N ARG A 356 20.51 23.87 22.89
CA ARG A 356 21.37 24.29 21.82
C ARG A 356 22.85 24.43 22.24
N VAL A 357 23.76 23.81 21.50
CA VAL A 357 25.18 24.21 21.48
C VAL A 357 25.54 24.63 20.05
N ALA A 358 25.88 25.90 19.92
CA ALA A 358 26.43 26.49 18.72
C ALA A 358 27.90 26.08 18.52
N ARG A 359 28.29 25.73 17.31
CA ARG A 359 29.67 25.86 16.85
C ARG A 359 29.70 26.57 15.53
N ARG A 360 30.39 27.74 15.59
CA ARG A 360 30.91 28.48 14.44
C ARG A 360 31.95 27.63 13.73
N ASN A 361 32.00 27.71 12.42
CA ASN A 361 33.25 27.81 11.68
C ASN A 361 33.01 28.63 10.42
N ASP A 362 33.76 29.69 10.36
CA ASP A 362 33.98 30.53 9.21
C ASP A 362 34.74 29.72 8.15
N ASP A 363 34.34 29.88 6.88
CA ASP A 363 35.33 30.04 5.79
C ASP A 363 34.63 30.65 4.56
N LYS A 364 35.30 31.68 4.07
CA LYS A 364 34.96 32.49 2.90
C LYS A 364 35.19 31.70 1.63
N GLU A 365 34.32 31.86 0.63
CA GLU A 365 34.81 32.21 -0.71
C GLU A 365 33.72 32.85 -1.57
N GLN A 366 34.17 33.79 -2.37
CA GLN A 366 33.42 34.79 -3.13
C GLN A 366 32.86 34.25 -4.43
N ALA A 367 31.82 34.93 -4.83
CA ALA A 367 31.48 35.39 -6.18
C ALA A 367 30.32 34.68 -6.88
N SER A 368 29.22 35.30 -6.99
CA SER A 368 28.73 36.09 -8.13
C SER A 368 27.23 36.42 -7.95
N THR A 369 26.96 37.65 -8.11
CA THR A 369 25.72 38.37 -7.90
C THR A 369 24.70 38.13 -9.01
N LEU A 370 23.38 38.02 -8.55
CA LEU A 370 22.10 38.40 -9.20
C LEU A 370 21.25 37.25 -9.76
N PRO A 371 19.91 37.28 -9.60
CA PRO A 371 19.04 38.10 -8.74
C PRO A 371 18.16 37.24 -7.78
N SER A 372 18.35 37.33 -6.51
CA SER A 372 17.63 36.52 -5.51
C SER A 372 16.46 37.19 -4.80
N VAL A 373 16.01 38.37 -5.23
CA VAL A 373 14.97 39.13 -4.50
C VAL A 373 13.54 38.66 -4.85
N MET A 374 13.30 38.11 -6.05
CA MET A 374 11.94 37.64 -6.45
C MET A 374 11.61 36.23 -5.95
N GLY A 375 12.61 35.36 -5.82
CA GLY A 375 12.42 34.00 -5.28
C GLY A 375 12.03 33.97 -3.79
N SER A 376 12.44 34.98 -3.01
CA SER A 376 12.14 35.05 -1.58
C SER A 376 10.66 35.43 -1.29
N ALA A 377 10.02 36.21 -2.15
CA ALA A 377 8.63 36.66 -1.94
C ALA A 377 7.60 35.55 -2.26
N LEU A 378 7.85 34.73 -3.27
CA LEU A 378 7.03 33.55 -3.59
C LEU A 378 7.21 32.44 -2.54
N GLY A 379 8.43 32.16 -2.13
CA GLY A 379 8.73 31.19 -1.09
C GLY A 379 8.14 31.58 0.26
N GLY A 380 8.07 32.88 0.59
CA GLY A 380 7.41 33.38 1.79
C GLY A 380 5.89 33.15 1.79
N LEU A 381 5.22 33.32 0.65
CA LEU A 381 3.78 33.05 0.49
C LEU A 381 3.47 31.56 0.57
N GLU A 382 4.27 30.73 -0.10
CA GLU A 382 4.11 29.28 -0.05
C GLU A 382 4.32 28.72 1.37
N ALA A 383 5.27 29.26 2.12
CA ALA A 383 5.48 28.91 3.52
C ALA A 383 4.30 29.34 4.43
N GLN A 384 3.69 30.52 4.18
CA GLN A 384 2.49 30.96 4.89
C GLN A 384 1.29 30.07 4.60
N ILE A 385 1.07 29.70 3.34
CA ILE A 385 0.00 28.78 2.93
C ILE A 385 0.21 27.42 3.59
N GLY A 386 1.43 26.90 3.63
CA GLY A 386 1.77 25.64 4.30
C GLY A 386 1.47 25.69 5.81
N SER A 387 1.88 26.76 6.50
CA SER A 387 1.61 26.95 7.93
C SER A 387 0.11 27.04 8.24
N MET A 388 -0.64 27.80 7.45
CA MET A 388 -2.10 27.93 7.64
C MET A 388 -2.85 26.65 7.29
N SER A 389 -2.39 25.88 6.31
CA SER A 389 -2.94 24.56 6.00
C SER A 389 -2.76 23.59 7.18
N MET A 390 -1.63 23.61 7.86
CA MET A 390 -1.42 22.82 9.09
C MET A 390 -2.37 23.25 10.21
N GLN A 391 -2.58 24.55 10.43
CA GLN A 391 -3.54 25.05 11.41
C GLN A 391 -4.98 24.64 11.07
N TYR A 392 -5.36 24.71 9.81
CA TYR A 392 -6.66 24.24 9.31
C TYR A 392 -6.91 22.75 9.65
N HIS A 393 -5.95 21.90 9.35
CA HIS A 393 -6.07 20.46 9.64
C HIS A 393 -6.10 20.18 11.14
N SER A 394 -5.33 20.92 11.95
CA SER A 394 -5.38 20.77 13.41
C SER A 394 -6.76 21.13 13.98
N LEU A 395 -7.40 22.21 13.46
CA LEU A 395 -8.75 22.58 13.89
C LEU A 395 -9.80 21.58 13.43
N LEU A 396 -9.67 20.98 12.25
CA LEU A 396 -10.57 19.93 11.79
C LEU A 396 -10.50 18.69 12.69
N LEU A 397 -9.30 18.30 13.12
CA LEU A 397 -9.11 17.19 14.08
C LEU A 397 -9.75 17.51 15.43
N MET A 398 -9.59 18.74 15.93
CA MET A 398 -10.25 19.18 17.17
C MET A 398 -11.77 19.22 17.03
N LEU A 399 -12.29 19.59 15.85
CA LEU A 399 -13.73 19.64 15.59
C LEU A 399 -14.35 18.25 15.58
N ALA A 400 -13.63 17.24 15.10
CA ALA A 400 -14.11 15.86 15.04
C ALA A 400 -14.49 15.29 16.43
N SER A 401 -13.83 15.77 17.50
CA SER A 401 -14.09 15.36 18.88
C SER A 401 -14.92 16.35 19.70
N ALA A 402 -15.20 17.56 19.16
CA ALA A 402 -15.87 18.62 19.90
C ALA A 402 -17.41 18.55 19.79
N LYS A 403 -18.12 18.86 20.92
CA LYS A 403 -19.58 18.93 21.00
C LYS A 403 -20.00 20.29 21.56
N GLY A 404 -21.23 20.72 21.24
CA GLY A 404 -21.85 21.94 21.81
C GLY A 404 -21.13 23.23 21.42
N PRO A 405 -21.07 24.22 22.32
CA PRO A 405 -20.52 25.58 22.05
C PRO A 405 -19.07 25.58 21.55
N ARG A 406 -18.27 24.58 21.97
CA ARG A 406 -16.88 24.41 21.54
C ARG A 406 -16.80 24.05 20.05
N ALA A 407 -17.72 23.20 19.55
CA ALA A 407 -17.79 22.84 18.13
C ALA A 407 -18.16 24.07 17.27
N SER A 408 -19.09 24.91 17.73
CA SER A 408 -19.49 26.16 17.03
C SER A 408 -18.30 27.13 16.92
N LYS A 409 -17.53 27.31 18.00
CA LYS A 409 -16.33 28.17 18.01
C LYS A 409 -15.26 27.66 17.06
N LEU A 410 -15.01 26.31 17.01
CA LEU A 410 -14.07 25.73 16.09
C LEU A 410 -14.49 25.84 14.62
N LYS A 411 -15.79 25.70 14.32
CA LYS A 411 -16.33 25.93 12.96
C LYS A 411 -16.10 27.37 12.50
N SER A 412 -16.31 28.36 13.36
CA SER A 412 -16.04 29.76 13.03
C SER A 412 -14.54 30.02 12.77
N GLN A 413 -13.65 29.40 13.55
CA GLN A 413 -12.19 29.49 13.32
C GLN A 413 -11.77 28.86 12.03
N ILE A 414 -12.32 27.68 11.69
CA ILE A 414 -12.08 27.00 10.44
C ILE A 414 -12.48 27.85 9.25
N MET A 415 -13.67 28.45 9.28
CA MET A 415 -14.16 29.34 8.22
C MET A 415 -13.26 30.56 7.99
N ILE A 416 -12.74 31.17 9.06
CA ILE A 416 -11.78 32.28 8.96
C ILE A 416 -10.48 31.84 8.28
N ILE A 417 -9.95 30.66 8.64
CA ILE A 417 -8.72 30.13 8.03
C ILE A 417 -8.95 29.77 6.57
N GLU A 418 -10.08 29.17 6.21
CA GLU A 418 -10.45 28.88 4.82
C GLU A 418 -10.47 30.15 3.95
N GLN A 419 -11.11 31.22 4.43
CA GLN A 419 -11.13 32.51 3.71
C GLN A 419 -9.71 33.07 3.52
N ARG A 420 -8.87 32.97 4.54
CA ARG A 420 -7.50 33.46 4.49
C ARG A 420 -6.59 32.61 3.58
N LEU A 421 -6.77 31.29 3.56
CA LEU A 421 -6.10 30.38 2.61
C LEU A 421 -6.52 30.69 1.17
N ALA A 422 -7.81 30.96 0.92
CA ALA A 422 -8.29 31.34 -0.40
C ALA A 422 -7.65 32.67 -0.87
N ALA A 423 -7.55 33.65 0.01
CA ALA A 423 -6.91 34.92 -0.30
C ALA A 423 -5.41 34.77 -0.61
N LEU A 424 -4.69 34.01 0.20
CA LEU A 424 -3.24 33.75 -0.02
C LEU A 424 -2.97 32.96 -1.33
N ASN A 425 -3.80 32.00 -1.66
CA ASN A 425 -3.68 31.27 -2.92
C ASN A 425 -3.94 32.18 -4.11
N LEU A 426 -4.92 33.07 -4.03
CA LEU A 426 -5.20 34.07 -5.07
C LEU A 426 -4.02 35.06 -5.23
N GLU A 427 -3.39 35.46 -4.14
CA GLU A 427 -2.19 36.31 -4.17
C GLU A 427 -1.00 35.59 -4.78
N LEU A 428 -0.80 34.32 -4.45
CA LEU A 428 0.24 33.49 -5.03
C LEU A 428 0.05 33.34 -6.55
N GLU A 429 -1.17 33.08 -7.00
CA GLU A 429 -1.49 32.99 -8.43
C GLU A 429 -1.25 34.34 -9.16
N LYS A 430 -1.67 35.45 -8.58
CA LYS A 430 -1.38 36.79 -9.14
C LYS A 430 0.12 37.04 -9.27
N LYS A 431 0.92 36.68 -8.26
CA LYS A 431 2.38 36.84 -8.31
C LYS A 431 3.05 35.91 -9.31
N LYS A 432 2.55 34.68 -9.44
CA LYS A 432 3.02 33.74 -10.49
C LYS A 432 2.73 34.26 -11.90
N LEU A 433 1.55 34.85 -12.12
CA LEU A 433 1.20 35.48 -13.40
C LEU A 433 2.06 36.70 -13.72
N GLN A 434 2.40 37.53 -12.72
CA GLN A 434 3.31 38.67 -12.89
C GLN A 434 4.74 38.27 -13.22
N THR A 435 5.18 37.08 -12.77
CA THR A 435 6.51 36.54 -13.12
C THR A 435 6.60 36.02 -14.54
N ILE A 436 5.45 35.62 -15.13
CA ILE A 436 5.40 35.09 -16.50
C ILE A 436 5.30 36.19 -17.56
N ASP A 437 4.65 37.32 -17.24
CA ASP A 437 4.51 38.47 -18.17
C ASP A 437 4.45 39.80 -17.38
N PRO A 438 5.62 40.46 -17.16
CA PRO A 438 5.68 41.68 -16.37
C PRO A 438 4.94 42.88 -16.98
N ASN A 439 4.52 42.83 -18.24
CA ASN A 439 3.89 43.95 -18.97
C ASN A 439 2.39 43.76 -19.22
N LYS A 440 1.75 42.74 -18.67
CA LYS A 440 0.31 42.51 -18.87
C LYS A 440 -0.50 43.21 -17.79
N PRO A 441 -1.38 44.19 -18.15
CA PRO A 441 -2.20 44.88 -17.16
C PRO A 441 -3.20 43.93 -16.52
N ILE A 442 -3.35 44.05 -15.19
CA ILE A 442 -4.34 43.28 -14.42
C ILE A 442 -5.72 43.90 -14.74
N ILE A 443 -6.56 43.12 -15.42
CA ILE A 443 -7.98 43.45 -15.60
C ILE A 443 -8.68 43.07 -14.30
N HIS A 444 -9.29 44.05 -13.65
CA HIS A 444 -10.06 43.90 -12.40
C HIS A 444 -11.41 43.26 -12.65
#